data_67f5a10e9e2ec2d821e966350e45211a
#
_entry.id   67f5a10e9e2ec2d821e966350e45211a
#
_cell.length_a   1.000
_cell.length_b   1.000
_cell.length_c   1.000
_cell.angle_alpha   90.00
_cell.angle_beta   90.00
_cell.angle_gamma   90.00
#
_symmetry.space_group_name_H-M   'P 1'
#
loop_
_entity.id
_entity.type
_entity.pdbx_description
1 polymer ?
#
loop_
_entity_poly.entity_id
_entity_poly.type
_entity_poly.pdbx_seq_one_letter_code
_entity_poly.pdbx_strand_id
1 'polypeptide(L)'
;MQGDKAERATGGAGKGRGAMARAPNYVVEYWRAIQDGSAIVGEYVRKAYAWLVKGLEGGTWRFDARKAARAVKFVENFCHHSNGRNDLLKLELWERAMVQAIFGIVGEDGCRMFREVVVIVARKNGKTLLAAAIIACCAYIDGEYGAEIYCLAPKLDQSELVYKAFWQMCLAEPELKALIKKRRADLYIAESNTSIKPLAFSSRKSDGYNPLLVVNDEIAAWPAATGLKQYEVMKSAIGARRQPLILSISTAGYVNDGPYDELVKRATALLNGNSREKHLLPLLYMIDDPDKWRDIDELRKANPNMGVSVQPEFFTDAAAIAEASRSAKAEYMCKYCNVKQNASIAWLQYDDVERAQSDKTLEDFRGCYALGGFDLSQTTDLTAASVVIERAGVLYVFTRFWMPADTLDDHIDAEGVPYDIYRQQGHLHLSGDAYVDYADVLEWYEELRTKYEIYVPMIGYDRWMATNLVKDMEALGYRLDDVNQGYNLSPIMVIFEGLLKGGQIKFCGDNNLLKQHLLNTAIKQQLETRRMKPVKIDARAHIDGFVSVIDALTVRDKWYEQLGALLKNDGI
;
A
#
# COMPACT_ATOMS: atom_id res chain seq x y z
N MET A 1 -48.95 -67.88 48.59
CA MET A 1 -50.25 -67.29 48.96
C MET A 1 -50.20 -65.90 48.40
N GLN A 2 -50.84 -65.74 47.27
CA GLN A 2 -52.02 -64.91 47.04
C GLN A 2 -51.68 -63.41 47.25
N GLY A 3 -51.85 -62.50 46.37
CA GLY A 3 -52.63 -62.42 45.12
C GLY A 3 -52.79 -60.96 44.84
N ASP A 4 -52.67 -60.61 43.64
CA ASP A 4 -53.63 -59.87 42.82
C ASP A 4 -54.05 -58.43 43.12
N LYS A 5 -53.92 -57.63 42.12
CA LYS A 5 -54.74 -56.76 41.25
C LYS A 5 -54.12 -55.39 41.08
N ALA A 6 -53.69 -55.08 39.93
CA ALA A 6 -54.27 -54.37 38.76
C ALA A 6 -55.21 -53.20 39.12
N GLU A 7 -54.87 -51.98 38.71
CA GLU A 7 -55.68 -51.19 37.76
C GLU A 7 -55.11 -49.80 37.50
N ARG A 8 -54.86 -49.53 36.25
CA ARG A 8 -55.08 -48.37 35.42
C ARG A 8 -55.33 -47.00 36.09
N ALA A 9 -54.49 -46.07 35.77
CA ALA A 9 -54.94 -44.72 35.44
C ALA A 9 -54.06 -44.10 34.33
N THR A 10 -54.67 -43.96 33.18
CA THR A 10 -54.31 -43.17 32.03
C THR A 10 -54.35 -41.73 32.41
N GLY A 11 -53.38 -40.96 31.98
CA GLY A 11 -53.52 -39.48 31.93
C GLY A 11 -52.26 -38.68 31.89
N GLY A 12 -51.95 -38.25 30.76
CA GLY A 12 -51.63 -36.88 30.66
C GLY A 12 -50.19 -36.41 30.45
N ALA A 13 -50.09 -35.83 29.38
CA ALA A 13 -49.23 -34.72 29.06
C ALA A 13 -47.75 -35.01 28.79
N GLY A 14 -47.46 -35.28 27.56
CA GLY A 14 -46.16 -34.97 26.99
C GLY A 14 -45.75 -33.55 27.33
N LYS A 15 -44.79 -33.44 28.25
CA LYS A 15 -44.04 -32.16 28.37
C LYS A 15 -43.35 -31.94 27.02
N GLY A 16 -43.87 -31.00 26.26
CA GLY A 16 -43.27 -30.50 25.06
C GLY A 16 -41.79 -30.24 25.34
N ARG A 17 -40.92 -30.86 24.58
CA ARG A 17 -39.54 -30.41 24.41
C ARG A 17 -39.66 -28.97 23.91
N GLY A 18 -39.47 -28.01 24.82
CA GLY A 18 -39.35 -26.61 24.46
C GLY A 18 -38.36 -26.53 23.30
N ALA A 19 -38.78 -26.00 22.19
CA ALA A 19 -37.91 -25.73 21.06
C ALA A 19 -36.76 -24.88 21.62
N MET A 20 -35.57 -25.48 21.77
CA MET A 20 -34.38 -24.71 22.07
C MET A 20 -34.31 -23.60 21.01
N ALA A 21 -34.42 -22.36 21.42
CA ALA A 21 -34.30 -21.22 20.53
C ALA A 21 -33.04 -21.42 19.67
N ARG A 22 -33.24 -21.47 18.38
CA ARG A 22 -32.16 -21.69 17.42
C ARG A 22 -31.14 -20.57 17.65
N ALA A 23 -29.88 -20.90 17.91
CA ALA A 23 -28.82 -19.88 18.10
C ALA A 23 -28.83 -18.90 16.93
N PRO A 24 -28.69 -17.60 17.17
CA PRO A 24 -28.78 -16.58 16.13
C PRO A 24 -27.69 -16.80 15.08
N ASN A 25 -28.04 -16.59 13.81
CA ASN A 25 -27.12 -16.61 12.68
C ASN A 25 -26.81 -15.15 12.30
N TYR A 26 -25.75 -14.59 12.91
CA TYR A 26 -25.35 -13.20 12.70
C TYR A 26 -24.86 -12.94 11.27
N VAL A 27 -24.44 -13.94 10.50
CA VAL A 27 -24.11 -13.77 9.08
C VAL A 27 -25.37 -13.38 8.29
N VAL A 28 -26.49 -14.08 8.55
CA VAL A 28 -27.78 -13.78 7.91
C VAL A 28 -28.38 -12.47 8.47
N GLU A 29 -28.25 -12.23 9.78
CA GLU A 29 -28.75 -11.00 10.41
C GLU A 29 -28.02 -9.76 9.86
N TYR A 30 -26.70 -9.82 9.73
CA TYR A 30 -25.94 -8.72 9.15
C TYR A 30 -26.27 -8.50 7.68
N TRP A 31 -26.47 -9.59 6.92
CA TRP A 31 -26.93 -9.47 5.54
C TRP A 31 -28.30 -8.78 5.43
N ARG A 32 -29.24 -9.08 6.33
CA ARG A 32 -30.53 -8.39 6.38
C ARG A 32 -30.37 -6.91 6.70
N ALA A 33 -29.52 -6.60 7.68
CA ALA A 33 -29.21 -5.21 8.02
C ALA A 33 -28.55 -4.43 6.87
N ILE A 34 -27.77 -5.10 6.02
CA ILE A 34 -27.23 -4.53 4.78
C ILE A 34 -28.33 -4.28 3.74
N GLN A 35 -29.29 -5.21 3.62
CA GLN A 35 -30.37 -5.11 2.65
C GLN A 35 -31.39 -4.03 3.00
N ASP A 36 -31.73 -3.88 4.27
CA ASP A 36 -32.69 -2.88 4.75
C ASP A 36 -32.03 -1.50 5.02
N GLY A 37 -30.71 -1.37 4.86
CA GLY A 37 -29.96 -0.14 5.00
C GLY A 37 -29.64 0.26 6.45
N SER A 38 -29.97 -0.57 7.45
CA SER A 38 -29.61 -0.31 8.85
C SER A 38 -28.09 -0.51 9.11
N ALA A 39 -27.42 -1.30 8.26
CA ALA A 39 -25.96 -1.35 8.20
C ALA A 39 -25.47 -0.74 6.88
N ILE A 40 -24.78 0.40 6.99
CA ILE A 40 -24.16 1.09 5.85
C ILE A 40 -22.82 0.43 5.55
N VAL A 41 -22.69 -0.15 4.36
CA VAL A 41 -21.47 -0.87 3.93
C VAL A 41 -21.14 -0.55 2.47
N GLY A 42 -19.85 -0.68 2.11
CA GLY A 42 -19.39 -0.58 0.74
C GLY A 42 -19.75 -1.78 -0.13
N GLU A 43 -19.53 -1.62 -1.44
CA GLU A 43 -19.87 -2.61 -2.45
C GLU A 43 -19.24 -3.98 -2.17
N TYR A 44 -17.98 -4.04 -1.77
CA TYR A 44 -17.27 -5.30 -1.52
C TYR A 44 -17.80 -6.04 -0.30
N VAL A 45 -18.15 -5.35 0.77
CA VAL A 45 -18.77 -5.99 1.95
C VAL A 45 -20.17 -6.51 1.59
N ARG A 46 -20.96 -5.75 0.83
CA ARG A 46 -22.25 -6.18 0.30
C ARG A 46 -22.12 -7.44 -0.55
N LYS A 47 -21.18 -7.48 -1.48
CA LYS A 47 -20.88 -8.67 -2.31
C LYS A 47 -20.44 -9.86 -1.47
N ALA A 48 -19.59 -9.65 -0.45
CA ALA A 48 -19.11 -10.70 0.43
C ALA A 48 -20.25 -11.38 1.20
N TYR A 49 -21.14 -10.61 1.83
CA TYR A 49 -22.25 -11.18 2.58
C TYR A 49 -23.35 -11.76 1.68
N ALA A 50 -23.60 -11.18 0.50
CA ALA A 50 -24.46 -11.81 -0.51
C ALA A 50 -23.92 -13.18 -0.94
N TRP A 51 -22.63 -13.29 -1.19
CA TRP A 51 -21.95 -14.53 -1.56
C TRP A 51 -21.99 -15.57 -0.42
N LEU A 52 -21.75 -15.15 0.85
CA LEU A 52 -21.83 -16.00 2.02
C LEU A 52 -23.24 -16.60 2.18
N VAL A 53 -24.27 -15.75 2.14
CA VAL A 53 -25.66 -16.20 2.31
C VAL A 53 -26.11 -17.08 1.16
N LYS A 54 -25.78 -16.71 -0.09
CA LYS A 54 -26.06 -17.56 -1.26
C LYS A 54 -25.40 -18.95 -1.14
N GLY A 55 -24.17 -19.02 -0.63
CA GLY A 55 -23.48 -20.29 -0.41
C GLY A 55 -24.11 -21.15 0.68
N LEU A 56 -24.63 -20.53 1.74
CA LEU A 56 -25.36 -21.22 2.81
C LEU A 56 -26.73 -21.72 2.32
N GLU A 57 -27.48 -20.92 1.58
CA GLU A 57 -28.79 -21.27 1.04
C GLU A 57 -28.68 -22.33 -0.06
N GLY A 58 -27.65 -22.21 -0.90
CA GLY A 58 -27.38 -23.16 -1.99
C GLY A 58 -26.70 -24.48 -1.54
N GLY A 59 -26.39 -24.64 -0.24
CA GLY A 59 -25.75 -25.82 0.29
C GLY A 59 -24.29 -26.01 -0.12
N THR A 60 -23.63 -24.98 -0.64
CA THR A 60 -22.19 -25.03 -0.98
C THR A 60 -21.32 -25.24 0.26
N TRP A 61 -21.78 -24.73 1.39
CA TRP A 61 -21.21 -24.94 2.72
C TRP A 61 -22.33 -25.03 3.77
N ARG A 62 -21.97 -25.48 4.95
CA ARG A 62 -22.92 -25.70 6.04
C ARG A 62 -22.66 -24.72 7.18
N PHE A 63 -23.71 -24.21 7.81
CA PHE A 63 -23.62 -23.45 9.04
C PHE A 63 -23.72 -24.36 10.27
N ASP A 64 -22.65 -24.46 11.05
CA ASP A 64 -22.63 -25.14 12.33
C ASP A 64 -22.99 -24.15 13.45
N ALA A 65 -24.26 -24.13 13.84
CA ALA A 65 -24.77 -23.19 14.83
C ALA A 65 -24.10 -23.34 16.22
N ARG A 66 -23.60 -24.54 16.56
CA ARG A 66 -22.92 -24.77 17.85
C ARG A 66 -21.54 -24.14 17.84
N LYS A 67 -20.74 -24.37 16.79
CA LYS A 67 -19.44 -23.74 16.64
C LYS A 67 -19.54 -22.22 16.55
N ALA A 68 -20.48 -21.72 15.76
CA ALA A 68 -20.76 -20.30 15.60
C ALA A 68 -21.12 -19.62 16.93
N ALA A 69 -22.08 -20.21 17.68
CA ALA A 69 -22.50 -19.67 18.98
C ALA A 69 -21.40 -19.80 20.04
N ARG A 70 -20.62 -20.89 20.03
CA ARG A 70 -19.50 -21.09 20.95
C ARG A 70 -18.45 -20.02 20.80
N ALA A 71 -18.05 -19.67 19.56
CA ALA A 71 -17.05 -18.67 19.31
C ALA A 71 -17.48 -17.27 19.78
N VAL A 72 -18.68 -16.83 19.41
CA VAL A 72 -19.19 -15.49 19.83
C VAL A 72 -19.34 -15.44 21.34
N LYS A 73 -19.96 -16.45 21.98
CA LYS A 73 -20.12 -16.50 23.43
C LYS A 73 -18.77 -16.54 24.16
N PHE A 74 -17.78 -17.25 23.62
CA PHE A 74 -16.46 -17.28 24.23
C PHE A 74 -15.84 -15.88 24.21
N VAL A 75 -15.89 -15.17 23.09
CA VAL A 75 -15.36 -13.80 23.01
C VAL A 75 -16.07 -12.88 23.99
N GLU A 76 -17.41 -12.90 24.02
CA GLU A 76 -18.21 -11.98 24.84
C GLU A 76 -18.19 -12.30 26.36
N ASN A 77 -17.79 -13.51 26.76
CA ASN A 77 -17.75 -13.92 28.18
C ASN A 77 -16.33 -14.00 28.77
N PHE A 78 -15.28 -14.10 27.91
CA PHE A 78 -13.92 -14.33 28.40
C PHE A 78 -12.89 -13.35 27.84
N CYS A 79 -13.22 -12.58 26.79
CA CYS A 79 -12.30 -11.64 26.21
C CYS A 79 -12.56 -10.22 26.74
N HIS A 80 -11.51 -9.57 27.19
CA HIS A 80 -11.57 -8.23 27.76
C HIS A 80 -10.94 -7.19 26.84
N HIS A 81 -11.35 -5.93 26.99
CA HIS A 81 -10.59 -4.82 26.44
C HIS A 81 -9.19 -4.79 27.07
N SER A 82 -8.17 -4.45 26.26
CA SER A 82 -6.77 -4.40 26.71
C SER A 82 -6.19 -3.01 26.85
N ASN A 83 -6.91 -1.98 26.37
CA ASN A 83 -6.46 -0.59 26.39
C ASN A 83 -7.59 0.36 26.82
N GLY A 84 -7.29 1.24 27.76
CA GLY A 84 -8.21 2.27 28.25
C GLY A 84 -9.33 1.77 29.17
N ARG A 85 -9.71 0.51 29.07
CA ARG A 85 -10.71 -0.18 29.91
C ARG A 85 -10.43 -1.68 29.92
N ASN A 86 -11.01 -2.42 30.86
CA ASN A 86 -10.83 -3.87 31.01
C ASN A 86 -12.14 -4.67 31.16
N ASP A 87 -13.26 -4.07 30.79
CA ASP A 87 -14.55 -4.77 30.75
C ASP A 87 -14.60 -5.80 29.60
N LEU A 88 -15.57 -6.69 29.67
CA LEU A 88 -15.78 -7.73 28.65
C LEU A 88 -16.09 -7.11 27.27
N LEU A 89 -15.55 -7.71 26.25
CA LEU A 89 -15.85 -7.34 24.86
C LEU A 89 -17.31 -7.61 24.54
N LYS A 90 -17.97 -6.59 24.00
CA LYS A 90 -19.27 -6.72 23.37
C LYS A 90 -19.07 -6.53 21.88
N LEU A 91 -19.22 -7.59 21.12
CA LEU A 91 -19.05 -7.55 19.69
C LEU A 91 -20.20 -6.80 19.01
N GLU A 92 -19.87 -5.92 18.08
CA GLU A 92 -20.84 -5.31 17.18
C GLU A 92 -21.38 -6.35 16.18
N LEU A 93 -22.49 -6.07 15.51
CA LEU A 93 -23.13 -7.04 14.60
C LEU A 93 -22.19 -7.52 13.49
N TRP A 94 -21.39 -6.62 12.92
CA TRP A 94 -20.41 -6.98 11.89
C TRP A 94 -19.28 -7.87 12.42
N GLU A 95 -18.85 -7.67 13.66
CA GLU A 95 -17.83 -8.49 14.33
C GLU A 95 -18.39 -9.89 14.67
N ARG A 96 -19.63 -9.95 15.19
CA ARG A 96 -20.33 -11.21 15.42
C ARG A 96 -20.48 -12.01 14.12
N ALA A 97 -20.89 -11.33 13.04
CA ALA A 97 -21.06 -11.95 11.73
C ALA A 97 -19.72 -12.49 11.19
N MET A 98 -18.62 -11.73 11.35
CA MET A 98 -17.28 -12.17 10.96
C MET A 98 -16.81 -13.37 11.78
N VAL A 99 -16.93 -13.33 13.11
CA VAL A 99 -16.53 -14.45 13.99
C VAL A 99 -17.33 -15.70 13.63
N GLN A 100 -18.64 -15.57 13.38
CA GLN A 100 -19.46 -16.72 12.95
C GLN A 100 -19.11 -17.21 11.55
N ALA A 101 -18.75 -16.33 10.61
CA ALA A 101 -18.28 -16.77 9.30
C ALA A 101 -16.98 -17.58 9.39
N ILE A 102 -16.05 -17.17 10.25
CA ILE A 102 -14.76 -17.86 10.46
C ILE A 102 -14.96 -19.22 11.13
N PHE A 103 -15.73 -19.29 12.23
CA PHE A 103 -15.80 -20.49 13.06
C PHE A 103 -17.03 -21.35 12.81
N GLY A 104 -18.09 -20.79 12.23
CA GLY A 104 -19.38 -21.46 12.06
C GLY A 104 -19.68 -21.93 10.65
N ILE A 105 -19.05 -21.37 9.62
CA ILE A 105 -19.18 -21.89 8.25
C ILE A 105 -18.17 -23.01 8.06
N VAL A 106 -18.68 -24.21 7.78
CA VAL A 106 -17.87 -25.43 7.71
C VAL A 106 -18.13 -26.19 6.40
N GLY A 107 -17.11 -26.95 5.98
CA GLY A 107 -17.22 -27.88 4.88
C GLY A 107 -17.96 -29.16 5.27
N GLU A 108 -18.00 -30.11 4.35
CA GLU A 108 -18.62 -31.44 4.58
C GLU A 108 -17.92 -32.21 5.69
N ASP A 109 -16.62 -32.08 5.83
CA ASP A 109 -15.78 -32.69 6.87
C ASP A 109 -15.97 -32.06 8.26
N GLY A 110 -16.79 -31.02 8.37
CA GLY A 110 -17.04 -30.26 9.59
C GLY A 110 -15.89 -29.34 10.03
N CYS A 111 -14.84 -29.24 9.24
CA CYS A 111 -13.75 -28.26 9.48
C CYS A 111 -14.15 -26.88 8.96
N ARG A 112 -13.45 -25.81 9.45
CA ARG A 112 -13.70 -24.46 8.96
C ARG A 112 -13.54 -24.39 7.44
N MET A 113 -14.46 -23.69 6.78
CA MET A 113 -14.44 -23.52 5.35
C MET A 113 -13.35 -22.55 4.91
N PHE A 114 -13.20 -21.43 5.63
CA PHE A 114 -12.27 -20.39 5.28
C PHE A 114 -10.94 -20.57 5.99
N ARG A 115 -9.88 -20.80 5.21
CA ARG A 115 -8.49 -20.96 5.69
C ARG A 115 -7.67 -19.70 5.56
N GLU A 116 -8.09 -18.78 4.71
CA GLU A 116 -7.55 -17.44 4.59
C GLU A 116 -8.68 -16.43 4.84
N VAL A 117 -8.43 -15.44 5.68
CA VAL A 117 -9.37 -14.35 6.00
C VAL A 117 -8.63 -13.03 5.82
N VAL A 118 -9.17 -12.16 4.99
CA VAL A 118 -8.62 -10.84 4.71
C VAL A 118 -9.59 -9.80 5.22
N VAL A 119 -9.17 -9.01 6.21
CA VAL A 119 -9.97 -7.95 6.81
C VAL A 119 -9.27 -6.61 6.58
N ILE A 120 -9.75 -5.87 5.61
CA ILE A 120 -9.28 -4.51 5.34
C ILE A 120 -10.32 -3.55 5.90
N VAL A 121 -9.99 -2.88 6.98
CA VAL A 121 -10.88 -1.94 7.68
C VAL A 121 -10.09 -0.75 8.20
N ALA A 122 -10.68 0.45 8.16
CA ALA A 122 -10.01 1.69 8.51
C ALA A 122 -9.46 1.71 9.94
N ARG A 123 -8.62 2.69 10.27
CA ARG A 123 -8.02 2.83 11.60
C ARG A 123 -9.10 3.05 12.67
N LYS A 124 -8.79 2.62 13.91
CA LYS A 124 -9.64 2.77 15.09
C LYS A 124 -10.92 1.92 15.13
N ASN A 125 -11.07 0.95 14.22
CA ASN A 125 -12.19 0.00 14.19
C ASN A 125 -11.93 -1.31 14.97
N GLY A 126 -11.02 -1.32 15.95
CA GLY A 126 -10.84 -2.46 16.85
C GLY A 126 -10.05 -3.66 16.29
N LYS A 127 -9.37 -3.54 15.12
CA LYS A 127 -8.64 -4.64 14.44
C LYS A 127 -7.77 -5.50 15.35
N THR A 128 -6.88 -4.88 16.10
CA THR A 128 -5.91 -5.56 16.96
C THR A 128 -6.59 -6.36 18.08
N LEU A 129 -7.65 -5.79 18.66
CA LEU A 129 -8.43 -6.44 19.71
C LEU A 129 -9.23 -7.63 19.19
N LEU A 130 -9.83 -7.48 18.00
CA LEU A 130 -10.56 -8.54 17.33
C LEU A 130 -9.62 -9.70 16.91
N ALA A 131 -8.42 -9.37 16.40
CA ALA A 131 -7.39 -10.38 16.13
C ALA A 131 -6.95 -11.13 17.39
N ALA A 132 -6.78 -10.42 18.52
CA ALA A 132 -6.49 -11.04 19.82
C ALA A 132 -7.61 -11.99 20.29
N ALA A 133 -8.87 -11.61 20.08
CA ALA A 133 -10.02 -12.46 20.39
C ALA A 133 -10.07 -13.72 19.49
N ILE A 134 -9.70 -13.60 18.21
CA ILE A 134 -9.58 -14.77 17.29
C ILE A 134 -8.42 -15.67 17.73
N ILE A 135 -7.27 -15.12 18.17
CA ILE A 135 -6.20 -15.91 18.79
C ILE A 135 -6.74 -16.68 19.99
N ALA A 136 -7.51 -16.04 20.87
CA ALA A 136 -8.10 -16.69 22.04
C ALA A 136 -9.04 -17.83 21.64
N CYS A 137 -9.90 -17.65 20.63
CA CYS A 137 -10.73 -18.73 20.11
C CYS A 137 -9.91 -19.92 19.62
N CYS A 138 -8.86 -19.67 18.81
CA CYS A 138 -8.00 -20.73 18.28
C CYS A 138 -7.19 -21.42 19.38
N ALA A 139 -6.74 -20.69 20.40
CA ALA A 139 -5.91 -21.21 21.48
C ALA A 139 -6.71 -22.06 22.50
N TYR A 140 -7.96 -21.67 22.80
CA TYR A 140 -8.71 -22.29 23.89
C TYR A 140 -9.89 -23.16 23.46
N ILE A 141 -10.51 -22.87 22.30
CA ILE A 141 -11.75 -23.57 21.93
C ILE A 141 -11.73 -24.29 20.58
N ASP A 142 -10.71 -24.08 19.75
CA ASP A 142 -10.62 -24.71 18.42
C ASP A 142 -10.26 -26.21 18.49
N GLY A 143 -9.55 -26.62 19.53
CA GLY A 143 -9.40 -28.03 19.93
C GLY A 143 -8.31 -28.82 19.21
N GLU A 144 -7.38 -28.19 18.49
CA GLU A 144 -6.22 -28.90 17.95
C GLU A 144 -5.08 -28.96 18.96
N TYR A 145 -4.59 -30.21 19.25
CA TYR A 145 -3.46 -30.42 20.12
C TYR A 145 -2.15 -30.04 19.44
N GLY A 146 -1.22 -29.44 20.18
CA GLY A 146 0.09 -29.00 19.66
C GLY A 146 -0.04 -27.82 18.68
N ALA A 147 -1.00 -26.93 18.90
CA ALA A 147 -1.23 -25.78 18.05
C ALA A 147 -0.06 -24.77 18.15
N GLU A 148 0.37 -24.27 17.00
CA GLU A 148 1.31 -23.18 16.89
C GLU A 148 0.58 -21.95 16.34
N ILE A 149 0.64 -20.84 17.07
CA ILE A 149 0.01 -19.56 16.70
C ILE A 149 1.08 -18.51 16.56
N TYR A 150 1.11 -17.84 15.42
CA TYR A 150 2.11 -16.83 15.09
C TYR A 150 1.48 -15.47 14.83
N CYS A 151 1.98 -14.43 15.52
CA CYS A 151 1.74 -13.04 15.17
C CYS A 151 2.91 -12.57 14.32
N LEU A 152 2.68 -12.22 13.06
CA LEU A 152 3.72 -11.96 12.07
C LEU A 152 3.69 -10.50 11.61
N ALA A 153 4.85 -9.86 11.57
CA ALA A 153 5.08 -8.53 11.01
C ALA A 153 6.53 -8.38 10.54
N PRO A 154 6.86 -7.34 9.74
CA PRO A 154 8.22 -7.08 9.28
C PRO A 154 9.23 -6.89 10.42
N LYS A 155 8.81 -6.25 11.50
CA LYS A 155 9.62 -6.00 12.71
C LYS A 155 9.00 -6.68 13.92
N LEU A 156 9.84 -7.13 14.85
CA LEU A 156 9.38 -7.82 16.06
C LEU A 156 8.45 -6.94 16.91
N ASP A 157 8.79 -5.67 17.10
CA ASP A 157 7.97 -4.72 17.88
C ASP A 157 6.54 -4.59 17.33
N GLN A 158 6.37 -4.67 16.01
CA GLN A 158 5.07 -4.64 15.35
C GLN A 158 4.31 -5.94 15.57
N SER A 159 4.97 -7.10 15.43
CA SER A 159 4.34 -8.41 15.68
C SER A 159 3.91 -8.60 17.14
N GLU A 160 4.56 -7.89 18.06
CA GLU A 160 4.21 -7.89 19.48
C GLU A 160 2.90 -7.14 19.80
N LEU A 161 2.37 -6.30 18.91
CA LEU A 161 1.17 -5.52 19.22
C LEU A 161 -0.05 -6.42 19.45
N VAL A 162 -0.35 -7.31 18.52
CA VAL A 162 -1.47 -8.28 18.67
C VAL A 162 -1.16 -9.29 19.77
N TYR A 163 0.08 -9.76 19.85
CA TYR A 163 0.53 -10.67 20.90
C TYR A 163 0.37 -10.08 22.30
N LYS A 164 0.74 -8.82 22.51
CA LYS A 164 0.56 -8.11 23.79
C LYS A 164 -0.92 -7.89 24.10
N ALA A 165 -1.73 -7.54 23.09
CA ALA A 165 -3.18 -7.39 23.28
C ALA A 165 -3.81 -8.72 23.74
N PHE A 166 -3.46 -9.84 23.11
CA PHE A 166 -3.89 -11.17 23.55
C PHE A 166 -3.41 -11.51 24.97
N TRP A 167 -2.15 -11.22 25.29
CA TRP A 167 -1.63 -11.47 26.64
C TRP A 167 -2.36 -10.65 27.71
N GLN A 168 -2.61 -9.37 27.48
CA GLN A 168 -3.37 -8.52 28.39
C GLN A 168 -4.81 -9.01 28.57
N MET A 169 -5.45 -9.44 27.49
CA MET A 169 -6.78 -10.06 27.53
C MET A 169 -6.80 -11.31 28.41
N CYS A 170 -5.82 -12.20 28.29
CA CYS A 170 -5.70 -13.38 29.16
C CYS A 170 -5.43 -13.02 30.61
N LEU A 171 -4.66 -11.95 30.90
CA LEU A 171 -4.40 -11.52 32.28
C LEU A 171 -5.62 -10.93 32.96
N ALA A 172 -6.53 -10.32 32.20
CA ALA A 172 -7.75 -9.73 32.71
C ALA A 172 -8.80 -10.78 33.11
N GLU A 173 -8.77 -11.98 32.50
CA GLU A 173 -9.72 -13.07 32.76
C GLU A 173 -9.07 -14.17 33.60
N PRO A 174 -9.54 -14.40 34.86
CA PRO A 174 -8.95 -15.38 35.77
C PRO A 174 -8.89 -16.81 35.21
N GLU A 175 -9.93 -17.24 34.48
CA GLU A 175 -10.00 -18.58 33.89
C GLU A 175 -8.95 -18.76 32.78
N LEU A 176 -8.79 -17.79 31.89
CA LEU A 176 -7.78 -17.85 30.85
C LEU A 176 -6.36 -17.74 31.42
N LYS A 177 -6.18 -16.87 32.42
CA LYS A 177 -4.90 -16.66 33.11
C LYS A 177 -4.40 -17.93 33.80
N ALA A 178 -5.28 -18.73 34.37
CA ALA A 178 -4.93 -19.97 35.05
C ALA A 178 -4.35 -21.03 34.11
N LEU A 179 -4.73 -21.00 32.83
CA LEU A 179 -4.34 -21.99 31.83
C LEU A 179 -3.07 -21.61 31.05
N ILE A 180 -2.70 -20.32 31.01
CA ILE A 180 -1.60 -19.84 30.16
C ILE A 180 -0.39 -19.43 30.98
N LYS A 181 0.81 -19.77 30.48
CA LYS A 181 2.08 -19.39 31.09
C LYS A 181 2.95 -18.61 30.11
N LYS A 182 3.51 -17.48 30.58
CA LYS A 182 4.50 -16.73 29.81
C LYS A 182 5.86 -17.39 30.00
N ARG A 183 6.46 -17.83 28.89
CA ARG A 183 7.84 -18.33 28.80
C ARG A 183 8.75 -17.28 28.19
N ARG A 184 10.04 -17.56 28.07
CA ARG A 184 11.00 -16.60 27.51
C ARG A 184 10.68 -16.19 26.07
N ALA A 185 10.21 -17.13 25.24
CA ALA A 185 10.03 -16.93 23.81
C ALA A 185 8.55 -16.95 23.35
N ASP A 186 7.61 -17.35 24.23
CA ASP A 186 6.21 -17.55 23.85
C ASP A 186 5.26 -17.48 25.06
N LEU A 187 3.96 -17.49 24.74
CA LEU A 187 2.91 -17.87 25.66
C LEU A 187 2.55 -19.35 25.42
N TYR A 188 2.29 -20.09 26.47
CA TYR A 188 2.11 -21.55 26.39
C TYR A 188 0.93 -22.03 27.23
N ILE A 189 0.07 -22.83 26.61
CA ILE A 189 -1.04 -23.52 27.25
C ILE A 189 -0.71 -25.00 27.34
N ALA A 190 -0.46 -25.49 28.55
CA ALA A 190 0.05 -26.85 28.78
C ALA A 190 -0.95 -27.96 28.41
N GLU A 191 -2.23 -27.76 28.71
CA GLU A 191 -3.29 -28.77 28.45
C GLU A 191 -3.41 -29.16 26.99
N SER A 192 -3.35 -28.17 26.09
CA SER A 192 -3.44 -28.37 24.64
C SER A 192 -2.09 -28.40 23.94
N ASN A 193 -0.95 -28.25 24.69
CA ASN A 193 0.39 -28.08 24.13
C ASN A 193 0.46 -26.95 23.08
N THR A 194 -0.29 -25.86 23.31
CA THR A 194 -0.38 -24.74 22.38
C THR A 194 0.67 -23.69 22.68
N SER A 195 1.37 -23.19 21.65
CA SER A 195 2.32 -22.10 21.75
C SER A 195 1.91 -20.89 20.91
N ILE A 196 2.04 -19.68 21.47
CA ILE A 196 1.74 -18.42 20.80
C ILE A 196 3.00 -17.56 20.79
N LYS A 197 3.46 -17.13 19.59
CA LYS A 197 4.75 -16.45 19.41
C LYS A 197 4.62 -15.23 18.51
N PRO A 198 5.28 -14.09 18.86
CA PRO A 198 5.54 -13.04 17.89
C PRO A 198 6.69 -13.45 16.98
N LEU A 199 6.61 -13.17 15.70
CA LEU A 199 7.64 -13.43 14.70
C LEU A 199 7.91 -12.19 13.85
N ALA A 200 9.20 -11.88 13.65
CA ALA A 200 9.64 -10.98 12.59
C ALA A 200 10.04 -11.78 11.34
N PHE A 201 10.10 -11.12 10.20
CA PHE A 201 10.58 -11.74 8.97
C PHE A 201 12.00 -12.27 9.13
N SER A 202 12.24 -13.47 8.63
CA SER A 202 13.57 -14.11 8.70
C SER A 202 13.89 -14.80 7.38
N SER A 203 15.00 -14.42 6.78
CA SER A 203 15.50 -15.09 5.57
C SER A 203 16.13 -16.46 5.84
N ARG A 204 16.45 -16.79 7.10
CA ARG A 204 17.25 -17.97 7.47
C ARG A 204 16.45 -19.13 8.08
N LYS A 205 15.18 -18.95 8.44
CA LYS A 205 14.33 -19.99 9.06
C LYS A 205 12.99 -20.07 8.35
N SER A 206 13.00 -20.57 7.13
CA SER A 206 11.78 -20.72 6.33
C SER A 206 11.10 -22.09 6.50
N ASP A 207 11.80 -23.09 7.05
CA ASP A 207 11.33 -24.47 7.11
C ASP A 207 11.04 -24.90 8.54
N GLY A 208 9.98 -25.69 8.73
CA GLY A 208 9.62 -26.28 10.01
C GLY A 208 8.49 -25.62 10.78
N TYR A 209 7.80 -24.64 10.20
CA TYR A 209 6.56 -24.09 10.77
C TYR A 209 5.39 -25.03 10.53
N ASN A 210 4.49 -25.15 11.53
CA ASN A 210 3.25 -25.93 11.42
C ASN A 210 2.10 -25.17 12.09
N PRO A 211 1.75 -23.95 11.57
CA PRO A 211 0.82 -23.08 12.24
C PRO A 211 -0.63 -23.57 12.15
N LEU A 212 -1.34 -23.49 13.28
CA LEU A 212 -2.80 -23.49 13.30
C LEU A 212 -3.35 -22.11 12.92
N LEU A 213 -2.71 -21.05 13.42
CA LEU A 213 -3.10 -19.67 13.13
C LEU A 213 -1.86 -18.83 12.83
N VAL A 214 -1.94 -18.08 11.75
CA VAL A 214 -1.01 -16.97 11.44
C VAL A 214 -1.82 -15.68 11.41
N VAL A 215 -1.46 -14.71 12.24
CA VAL A 215 -2.02 -13.36 12.21
C VAL A 215 -1.01 -12.43 11.55
N ASN A 216 -1.33 -11.96 10.37
CA ASN A 216 -0.56 -10.97 9.62
C ASN A 216 -1.12 -9.59 9.94
N ASP A 217 -0.41 -8.82 10.75
CA ASP A 217 -0.85 -7.47 11.14
C ASP A 217 -0.23 -6.41 10.23
N GLU A 218 -1.02 -5.37 9.92
CA GLU A 218 -0.68 -4.23 9.06
C GLU A 218 0.00 -4.65 7.74
N ILE A 219 -0.60 -5.64 7.03
CA ILE A 219 -0.02 -6.25 5.84
C ILE A 219 0.24 -5.24 4.70
N ALA A 220 -0.44 -4.10 4.69
CA ALA A 220 -0.22 -3.01 3.76
C ALA A 220 1.11 -2.25 3.97
N ALA A 221 1.75 -2.45 5.13
CA ALA A 221 3.06 -1.88 5.42
C ALA A 221 4.22 -2.87 5.14
N TRP A 222 3.90 -4.10 4.73
CA TRP A 222 4.91 -5.12 4.46
C TRP A 222 5.70 -4.78 3.19
N PRO A 223 7.04 -4.93 3.18
CA PRO A 223 7.84 -4.73 1.97
C PRO A 223 7.41 -5.68 0.85
N ALA A 224 7.39 -5.20 -0.39
CA ALA A 224 6.84 -5.94 -1.51
C ALA A 224 7.43 -7.37 -1.65
N ALA A 225 8.67 -7.49 -2.09
CA ALA A 225 9.27 -8.79 -2.40
C ALA A 225 9.44 -9.70 -1.16
N THR A 226 9.98 -9.16 -0.05
CA THR A 226 10.21 -9.95 1.17
C THR A 226 8.90 -10.29 1.88
N GLY A 227 7.91 -9.39 1.82
CA GLY A 227 6.59 -9.62 2.39
C GLY A 227 5.82 -10.69 1.65
N LEU A 228 5.82 -10.67 0.31
CA LEU A 228 5.22 -11.72 -0.52
C LEU A 228 5.84 -13.08 -0.22
N LYS A 229 7.17 -13.15 -0.22
CA LYS A 229 7.89 -14.39 0.10
C LYS A 229 7.51 -14.93 1.48
N GLN A 230 7.46 -14.07 2.49
CA GLN A 230 7.12 -14.48 3.85
C GLN A 230 5.65 -14.95 3.96
N TYR A 231 4.73 -14.27 3.26
CA TYR A 231 3.34 -14.69 3.17
C TYR A 231 3.20 -16.09 2.56
N GLU A 232 3.86 -16.37 1.43
CA GLU A 232 3.84 -17.67 0.75
C GLU A 232 4.46 -18.79 1.60
N VAL A 233 5.53 -18.50 2.34
CA VAL A 233 6.11 -19.46 3.31
C VAL A 233 5.08 -19.88 4.35
N MET A 234 4.37 -18.93 4.97
CA MET A 234 3.34 -19.25 5.96
C MET A 234 2.13 -19.94 5.34
N LYS A 235 1.74 -19.54 4.12
CA LYS A 235 0.64 -20.18 3.38
C LYS A 235 0.94 -21.63 3.03
N SER A 236 2.18 -21.94 2.67
CA SER A 236 2.59 -23.34 2.43
C SER A 236 2.66 -24.16 3.72
N ALA A 237 3.04 -23.55 4.84
CA ALA A 237 3.24 -24.22 6.12
C ALA A 237 1.93 -24.72 6.78
N ILE A 238 0.77 -24.15 6.43
CA ILE A 238 -0.53 -24.57 7.02
C ILE A 238 -1.04 -25.93 6.53
N GLY A 239 -0.42 -26.51 5.50
CA GLY A 239 -0.93 -27.69 4.81
C GLY A 239 -1.08 -28.95 5.66
N ALA A 240 -0.34 -29.07 6.77
CA ALA A 240 -0.40 -30.21 7.67
C ALA A 240 -1.52 -30.13 8.73
N ARG A 241 -2.16 -28.98 8.90
CA ARG A 241 -3.23 -28.78 9.88
C ARG A 241 -4.61 -29.10 9.30
N ARG A 242 -5.48 -29.61 10.15
CA ARG A 242 -6.84 -29.97 9.74
C ARG A 242 -7.71 -28.78 9.45
N GLN A 243 -7.65 -27.74 10.29
CA GLN A 243 -8.44 -26.51 10.14
C GLN A 243 -7.60 -25.24 10.42
N PRO A 244 -6.54 -25.01 9.62
CA PRO A 244 -5.67 -23.85 9.82
C PRO A 244 -6.36 -22.55 9.46
N LEU A 245 -5.79 -21.42 9.89
CA LEU A 245 -6.27 -20.09 9.60
C LEU A 245 -5.10 -19.14 9.36
N ILE A 246 -5.14 -18.40 8.26
CA ILE A 246 -4.34 -17.21 8.03
C ILE A 246 -5.28 -16.01 8.12
N LEU A 247 -5.08 -15.16 9.12
CA LEU A 247 -5.83 -13.93 9.31
C LEU A 247 -4.95 -12.75 8.94
N SER A 248 -5.23 -12.10 7.83
CA SER A 248 -4.56 -10.88 7.39
C SER A 248 -5.43 -9.66 7.69
N ILE A 249 -4.94 -8.78 8.56
CA ILE A 249 -5.64 -7.58 8.98
C ILE A 249 -4.83 -6.33 8.63
N SER A 250 -5.46 -5.31 8.09
CA SER A 250 -4.79 -4.07 7.73
C SER A 250 -5.76 -2.90 7.53
N THR A 251 -5.19 -1.70 7.52
CA THR A 251 -5.71 -0.57 6.75
C THR A 251 -5.12 -0.61 5.34
N ALA A 252 -5.62 0.26 4.45
CA ALA A 252 -4.89 0.56 3.22
C ALA A 252 -3.51 1.15 3.52
N GLY A 253 -2.60 1.09 2.57
CA GLY A 253 -1.21 1.52 2.71
C GLY A 253 -0.69 2.24 1.48
N TYR A 254 0.65 2.36 1.43
CA TYR A 254 1.37 3.07 0.37
C TYR A 254 2.34 2.17 -0.41
N VAL A 255 2.56 0.94 0.04
CA VAL A 255 3.48 0.00 -0.63
C VAL A 255 2.80 -0.55 -1.88
N ASN A 256 3.47 -0.46 -3.02
CA ASN A 256 3.01 -1.05 -4.28
C ASN A 256 3.58 -2.45 -4.45
N ASP A 257 2.83 -3.30 -5.16
CA ASP A 257 3.19 -4.68 -5.52
C ASP A 257 3.55 -5.56 -4.31
N GLY A 258 2.94 -5.25 -3.16
CA GLY A 258 3.12 -6.00 -1.92
C GLY A 258 2.03 -7.05 -1.69
N PRO A 259 2.13 -7.80 -0.57
CA PRO A 259 1.14 -8.83 -0.23
C PRO A 259 -0.28 -8.27 -0.01
N TYR A 260 -0.40 -7.01 0.37
CA TYR A 260 -1.70 -6.32 0.43
C TYR A 260 -2.37 -6.28 -0.95
N ASP A 261 -1.62 -5.87 -1.99
CA ASP A 261 -2.17 -5.75 -3.35
C ASP A 261 -2.60 -7.11 -3.90
N GLU A 262 -1.77 -8.13 -3.69
CA GLU A 262 -2.10 -9.49 -4.12
C GLU A 262 -3.37 -10.00 -3.43
N LEU A 263 -3.50 -9.78 -2.11
CA LEU A 263 -4.70 -10.18 -1.37
C LEU A 263 -5.95 -9.41 -1.79
N VAL A 264 -5.86 -8.10 -1.97
CA VAL A 264 -6.98 -7.29 -2.45
C VAL A 264 -7.38 -7.69 -3.86
N LYS A 265 -6.41 -7.93 -4.76
CA LYS A 265 -6.66 -8.42 -6.13
C LYS A 265 -7.38 -9.78 -6.12
N ARG A 266 -6.93 -10.74 -5.32
CA ARG A 266 -7.59 -12.05 -5.17
C ARG A 266 -9.00 -11.89 -4.59
N ALA A 267 -9.15 -11.07 -3.54
CA ALA A 267 -10.43 -10.80 -2.89
C ALA A 267 -11.45 -10.16 -3.86
N THR A 268 -11.04 -9.14 -4.60
CA THR A 268 -11.92 -8.46 -5.57
C THR A 268 -12.25 -9.36 -6.76
N ALA A 269 -11.31 -10.17 -7.25
CA ALA A 269 -11.57 -11.15 -8.29
C ALA A 269 -12.63 -12.19 -7.84
N LEU A 270 -12.55 -12.68 -6.60
CA LEU A 270 -13.54 -13.60 -6.03
C LEU A 270 -14.92 -12.94 -5.91
N LEU A 271 -15.00 -11.73 -5.37
CA LEU A 271 -16.25 -11.00 -5.16
C LEU A 271 -16.92 -10.56 -6.48
N ASN A 272 -16.16 -10.42 -7.55
CA ASN A 272 -16.65 -10.13 -8.89
C ASN A 272 -16.97 -11.39 -9.71
N GLY A 273 -16.80 -12.59 -9.13
CA GLY A 273 -17.08 -13.87 -9.81
C GLY A 273 -16.00 -14.32 -10.79
N ASN A 274 -14.83 -13.69 -10.78
CA ASN A 274 -13.69 -13.98 -11.67
C ASN A 274 -12.70 -14.98 -11.07
N SER A 275 -12.97 -15.51 -9.86
CA SER A 275 -12.14 -16.51 -9.19
C SER A 275 -12.99 -17.68 -8.69
N ARG A 276 -12.37 -18.87 -8.65
CA ARG A 276 -12.97 -20.09 -8.09
C ARG A 276 -12.45 -20.43 -6.70
N GLU A 277 -11.76 -19.52 -6.04
CA GLU A 277 -11.26 -19.72 -4.69
C GLU A 277 -12.43 -19.95 -3.71
N LYS A 278 -12.33 -21.01 -2.88
CA LYS A 278 -13.39 -21.38 -1.94
C LYS A 278 -13.03 -21.14 -0.48
N HIS A 279 -11.73 -21.00 -0.19
CA HIS A 279 -11.19 -20.95 1.17
C HIS A 279 -10.76 -19.55 1.61
N LEU A 280 -10.98 -18.53 0.76
CA LEU A 280 -10.72 -17.13 1.05
C LEU A 280 -12.02 -16.44 1.53
N LEU A 281 -11.99 -15.80 2.70
CA LEU A 281 -13.04 -14.90 3.18
C LEU A 281 -12.59 -13.44 3.02
N PRO A 282 -13.10 -12.71 2.03
CA PRO A 282 -12.72 -11.33 1.79
C PRO A 282 -13.68 -10.35 2.47
N LEU A 283 -13.19 -9.53 3.40
CA LEU A 283 -13.96 -8.50 4.10
C LEU A 283 -13.25 -7.15 3.91
N LEU A 284 -13.63 -6.43 2.85
CA LEU A 284 -13.02 -5.19 2.43
C LEU A 284 -13.91 -4.00 2.78
N TYR A 285 -13.70 -3.40 3.95
CA TYR A 285 -14.39 -2.19 4.40
C TYR A 285 -13.66 -0.95 3.89
N MET A 286 -14.17 -0.37 2.82
CA MET A 286 -13.63 0.84 2.19
C MET A 286 -14.76 1.68 1.62
N ILE A 287 -14.50 2.95 1.36
CA ILE A 287 -15.45 3.82 0.64
C ILE A 287 -15.58 3.35 -0.81
N ASP A 288 -16.75 3.60 -1.42
CA ASP A 288 -16.99 3.26 -2.83
C ASP A 288 -16.61 4.41 -3.77
N ASP A 289 -16.84 5.65 -3.34
CA ASP A 289 -16.59 6.86 -4.13
C ASP A 289 -15.50 7.72 -3.48
N PRO A 290 -14.25 7.70 -4.01
CA PRO A 290 -13.14 8.50 -3.47
C PRO A 290 -13.39 10.02 -3.49
N ASP A 291 -14.28 10.54 -4.35
CA ASP A 291 -14.58 11.97 -4.41
C ASP A 291 -15.47 12.40 -3.24
N LYS A 292 -16.20 11.46 -2.62
CA LYS A 292 -17.03 11.68 -1.43
C LYS A 292 -16.30 11.43 -0.11
N TRP A 293 -14.99 11.56 -0.09
CA TRP A 293 -14.15 11.26 1.07
C TRP A 293 -14.48 12.04 2.36
N ARG A 294 -15.30 13.11 2.28
CA ARG A 294 -15.79 13.91 3.42
C ARG A 294 -17.19 13.51 3.88
N ASP A 295 -17.91 12.77 3.05
CA ASP A 295 -19.28 12.36 3.35
C ASP A 295 -19.26 11.31 4.47
N ILE A 296 -19.99 11.57 5.56
CA ILE A 296 -20.03 10.71 6.75
C ILE A 296 -20.65 9.34 6.41
N ASP A 297 -21.66 9.28 5.56
CA ASP A 297 -22.27 8.01 5.17
C ASP A 297 -21.35 7.19 4.26
N GLU A 298 -20.57 7.87 3.41
CA GLU A 298 -19.51 7.21 2.64
C GLU A 298 -18.40 6.67 3.57
N LEU A 299 -17.98 7.47 4.56
CA LEU A 299 -16.99 7.06 5.55
C LEU A 299 -17.44 5.89 6.44
N ARG A 300 -18.75 5.75 6.72
CA ARG A 300 -19.30 4.58 7.45
C ARG A 300 -19.00 3.28 6.75
N LYS A 301 -18.91 3.26 5.43
CA LYS A 301 -18.56 2.05 4.65
C LYS A 301 -17.17 1.50 4.99
N ALA A 302 -16.22 2.38 5.30
CA ALA A 302 -14.88 2.01 5.75
C ALA A 302 -14.75 1.86 7.27
N ASN A 303 -15.71 2.41 8.04
CA ASN A 303 -15.67 2.53 9.50
C ASN A 303 -16.91 1.95 10.17
N PRO A 304 -17.05 0.60 10.19
CA PRO A 304 -18.24 -0.05 10.77
C PRO A 304 -18.43 0.21 12.27
N ASN A 305 -17.39 0.62 13.02
CA ASN A 305 -17.45 1.02 14.43
C ASN A 305 -17.56 2.54 14.63
N MET A 306 -17.96 3.31 13.58
CA MET A 306 -18.24 4.74 13.75
C MET A 306 -19.45 4.95 14.68
N GLY A 307 -19.27 5.79 15.69
CA GLY A 307 -20.23 5.98 16.77
C GLY A 307 -20.04 5.02 17.96
N VAL A 308 -19.17 4.02 17.85
CA VAL A 308 -18.82 3.08 18.91
C VAL A 308 -17.40 3.33 19.42
N SER A 309 -16.39 3.14 18.56
CA SER A 309 -14.98 3.33 18.90
C SER A 309 -14.43 4.69 18.46
N VAL A 310 -15.02 5.32 17.48
CA VAL A 310 -14.65 6.65 16.97
C VAL A 310 -15.92 7.45 16.68
N GLN A 311 -15.98 8.66 17.21
CA GLN A 311 -17.13 9.54 17.00
C GLN A 311 -17.06 10.22 15.63
N PRO A 312 -18.20 10.55 14.99
CA PRO A 312 -18.26 11.19 13.68
C PRO A 312 -17.50 12.53 13.61
N GLU A 313 -17.49 13.30 14.70
CA GLU A 313 -16.81 14.60 14.79
C GLU A 313 -15.30 14.47 14.54
N PHE A 314 -14.70 13.38 15.00
CA PHE A 314 -13.27 13.11 14.73
C PHE A 314 -12.95 13.08 13.23
N PHE A 315 -13.83 12.50 12.41
CA PHE A 315 -13.61 12.42 10.96
C PHE A 315 -13.78 13.79 10.30
N THR A 316 -14.72 14.58 10.78
CA THR A 316 -14.95 15.95 10.29
C THR A 316 -13.73 16.84 10.56
N ASP A 317 -13.19 16.80 11.78
CA ASP A 317 -11.99 17.56 12.17
C ASP A 317 -10.76 17.10 11.37
N ALA A 318 -10.58 15.79 11.23
CA ALA A 318 -9.48 15.24 10.45
C ALA A 318 -9.59 15.56 8.95
N ALA A 319 -10.82 15.66 8.40
CA ALA A 319 -11.05 16.06 7.02
C ALA A 319 -10.68 17.53 6.78
N ALA A 320 -11.01 18.42 7.72
CA ALA A 320 -10.62 19.83 7.65
C ALA A 320 -9.08 20.01 7.60
N ILE A 321 -8.33 19.19 8.36
CA ILE A 321 -6.86 19.15 8.30
C ILE A 321 -6.39 18.60 6.95
N ALA A 322 -7.06 17.58 6.42
CA ALA A 322 -6.71 16.95 5.15
C ALA A 322 -6.89 17.89 3.94
N GLU A 323 -7.77 18.88 4.02
CA GLU A 323 -7.94 19.91 2.98
C GLU A 323 -6.71 20.82 2.84
N ALA A 324 -5.95 20.99 3.91
CA ALA A 324 -4.82 21.93 3.93
C ALA A 324 -3.64 21.49 3.07
N SER A 325 -3.49 20.18 2.78
CA SER A 325 -2.39 19.69 1.94
C SER A 325 -2.72 18.34 1.29
N ARG A 326 -2.09 18.09 0.12
CA ARG A 326 -2.22 16.79 -0.58
C ARG A 326 -1.71 15.63 0.26
N SER A 327 -0.61 15.82 0.98
CA SER A 327 -0.06 14.77 1.85
C SER A 327 -1.02 14.42 2.97
N ALA A 328 -1.63 15.42 3.61
CA ALA A 328 -2.64 15.19 4.65
C ALA A 328 -3.89 14.51 4.08
N LYS A 329 -4.34 14.90 2.85
CA LYS A 329 -5.44 14.24 2.17
C LYS A 329 -5.12 12.77 1.86
N ALA A 330 -3.93 12.47 1.33
CA ALA A 330 -3.51 11.10 1.05
C ALA A 330 -3.46 10.25 2.34
N GLU A 331 -2.98 10.83 3.43
CA GLU A 331 -2.98 10.17 4.74
C GLU A 331 -4.41 9.89 5.24
N TYR A 332 -5.32 10.85 5.12
CA TYR A 332 -6.73 10.71 5.45
C TYR A 332 -7.40 9.61 4.62
N MET A 333 -7.23 9.66 3.29
CA MET A 333 -7.76 8.67 2.36
C MET A 333 -7.29 7.25 2.71
N CYS A 334 -6.00 7.11 3.03
CA CYS A 334 -5.43 5.82 3.40
C CYS A 334 -5.94 5.32 4.76
N LYS A 335 -5.95 6.19 5.79
CA LYS A 335 -6.23 5.79 7.17
C LYS A 335 -7.71 5.67 7.51
N TYR A 336 -8.57 6.53 6.94
CA TYR A 336 -9.97 6.63 7.33
C TYR A 336 -10.96 6.27 6.22
N CYS A 337 -10.62 6.54 4.96
CA CYS A 337 -11.40 6.07 3.81
C CYS A 337 -11.03 4.65 3.38
N ASN A 338 -9.88 4.16 3.87
CA ASN A 338 -9.32 2.86 3.53
C ASN A 338 -9.08 2.68 2.02
N VAL A 339 -8.74 3.77 1.36
CA VAL A 339 -8.38 3.82 -0.06
C VAL A 339 -6.87 3.86 -0.17
N LYS A 340 -6.30 2.88 -0.88
CA LYS A 340 -4.86 2.84 -1.14
C LYS A 340 -4.40 4.13 -1.80
N GLN A 341 -3.32 4.67 -1.32
CA GLN A 341 -2.64 5.79 -1.92
C GLN A 341 -1.28 5.34 -2.43
N ASN A 342 -0.86 5.87 -3.55
CA ASN A 342 0.50 5.64 -4.00
C ASN A 342 1.48 6.29 -3.03
N ALA A 343 2.59 5.61 -2.76
CA ALA A 343 3.70 6.19 -1.99
C ALA A 343 4.30 7.41 -2.69
N SER A 344 4.04 7.53 -3.97
CA SER A 344 4.39 8.65 -4.83
C SER A 344 3.15 9.53 -5.05
N ILE A 345 3.15 10.70 -4.43
CA ILE A 345 2.18 11.75 -4.70
C ILE A 345 2.70 12.52 -5.90
N ALA A 346 1.89 12.69 -6.95
CA ALA A 346 2.24 13.60 -8.03
C ALA A 346 2.64 14.95 -7.43
N TRP A 347 3.89 15.34 -7.66
CA TRP A 347 4.47 16.51 -6.98
C TRP A 347 4.08 17.80 -7.66
N LEU A 348 4.22 17.82 -9.00
CA LEU A 348 3.98 19.04 -9.78
C LEU A 348 2.53 19.10 -10.28
N GLN A 349 1.98 20.32 -10.32
CA GLN A 349 0.66 20.57 -10.85
C GLN A 349 0.71 20.70 -12.37
N TYR A 350 -0.27 20.14 -13.07
CA TYR A 350 -0.41 20.32 -14.51
C TYR A 350 -0.41 21.80 -14.92
N ASP A 351 -1.20 22.63 -14.23
CA ASP A 351 -1.32 24.07 -14.55
C ASP A 351 -0.02 24.84 -14.34
N ASP A 352 0.82 24.46 -13.36
CA ASP A 352 2.11 25.10 -13.13
C ASP A 352 3.10 24.73 -14.24
N VAL A 353 3.14 23.45 -14.64
CA VAL A 353 4.01 22.98 -15.72
C VAL A 353 3.55 23.55 -17.06
N GLU A 354 2.22 23.65 -17.29
CA GLU A 354 1.67 24.26 -18.52
C GLU A 354 2.01 25.75 -18.64
N ARG A 355 1.86 26.51 -17.56
CA ARG A 355 2.21 27.94 -17.52
C ARG A 355 3.72 28.18 -17.68
N ALA A 356 4.54 27.18 -17.41
CA ALA A 356 5.98 27.24 -17.56
C ALA A 356 6.45 26.89 -18.98
N GLN A 357 5.56 26.48 -19.89
CA GLN A 357 5.94 26.25 -21.28
C GLN A 357 6.34 27.57 -21.98
N SER A 358 7.29 27.49 -22.92
CA SER A 358 7.82 28.63 -23.66
C SER A 358 8.11 28.22 -25.11
N ASP A 359 7.78 29.09 -26.02
CA ASP A 359 8.05 28.97 -27.47
C ASP A 359 9.48 29.33 -27.86
N LYS A 360 10.31 29.74 -26.89
CA LYS A 360 11.71 30.06 -27.13
C LYS A 360 12.49 28.86 -27.68
N THR A 361 13.41 29.15 -28.60
CA THR A 361 14.29 28.17 -29.23
C THR A 361 15.75 28.41 -28.85
N LEU A 362 16.65 27.48 -29.14
CA LEU A 362 18.07 27.63 -28.87
C LEU A 362 18.69 28.85 -29.63
N GLU A 363 18.13 29.20 -30.77
CA GLU A 363 18.59 30.41 -31.55
C GLU A 363 18.38 31.73 -30.78
N ASP A 364 17.35 31.80 -29.91
CA ASP A 364 17.11 32.99 -29.08
C ASP A 364 18.20 33.22 -28.01
N PHE A 365 19.04 32.22 -27.77
CA PHE A 365 20.07 32.23 -26.72
C PHE A 365 21.49 32.12 -27.28
N ARG A 366 21.68 32.46 -28.53
CA ARG A 366 23.01 32.49 -29.16
C ARG A 366 23.96 33.41 -28.37
N GLY A 367 25.16 32.93 -28.11
CA GLY A 367 26.19 33.64 -27.33
C GLY A 367 26.06 33.47 -25.82
N CYS A 368 24.99 32.85 -25.31
CA CYS A 368 24.75 32.69 -23.89
C CYS A 368 25.61 31.60 -23.26
N TYR A 369 25.77 31.71 -21.95
CA TYR A 369 26.32 30.68 -21.08
C TYR A 369 25.19 29.92 -20.42
N ALA A 370 25.33 28.58 -20.34
CA ALA A 370 24.36 27.65 -19.76
C ALA A 370 25.05 26.72 -18.76
N LEU A 371 24.26 26.05 -17.93
CA LEU A 371 24.72 24.89 -17.17
C LEU A 371 24.04 23.64 -17.70
N GLY A 372 24.78 22.53 -17.79
CA GLY A 372 24.30 21.25 -18.28
C GLY A 372 23.94 20.29 -17.15
N GLY A 373 23.15 19.30 -17.49
CA GLY A 373 22.91 18.12 -16.67
C GLY A 373 22.49 16.95 -17.54
N PHE A 374 22.86 15.71 -17.18
CA PHE A 374 22.39 14.53 -17.89
C PHE A 374 22.15 13.36 -16.94
N ASP A 375 21.15 12.57 -17.31
CA ASP A 375 20.80 11.29 -16.68
C ASP A 375 20.87 10.17 -17.74
N LEU A 376 21.75 9.17 -17.50
CA LEU A 376 22.08 8.12 -18.45
C LEU A 376 21.36 6.82 -18.10
N SER A 377 20.75 6.22 -19.10
CA SER A 377 20.23 4.84 -19.05
C SER A 377 20.73 4.04 -20.26
N GLN A 378 20.92 2.72 -20.09
CA GLN A 378 21.39 1.86 -21.20
C GLN A 378 20.24 1.25 -21.99
N THR A 379 19.22 0.69 -21.33
CA THR A 379 18.27 -0.21 -21.99
C THR A 379 16.80 0.00 -21.67
N THR A 380 16.45 0.39 -20.44
CA THR A 380 15.05 0.39 -19.96
C THR A 380 14.46 1.76 -19.69
N ASP A 381 15.27 2.73 -19.37
CA ASP A 381 14.85 4.12 -19.16
C ASP A 381 15.42 4.98 -20.32
N LEU A 382 14.90 6.19 -20.49
CA LEU A 382 15.43 7.11 -21.48
C LEU A 382 16.72 7.75 -20.98
N THR A 383 17.66 7.99 -21.89
CA THR A 383 18.77 8.92 -21.63
C THR A 383 18.28 10.32 -21.89
N ALA A 384 18.54 11.24 -20.97
CA ALA A 384 18.14 12.64 -21.09
C ALA A 384 19.31 13.59 -20.76
N ALA A 385 19.44 14.67 -21.53
CA ALA A 385 20.34 15.75 -21.23
C ALA A 385 19.62 17.09 -21.31
N SER A 386 19.96 18.00 -20.40
CA SER A 386 19.36 19.32 -20.29
C SER A 386 20.40 20.42 -20.20
N VAL A 387 20.04 21.60 -20.70
CA VAL A 387 20.77 22.85 -20.41
C VAL A 387 19.82 23.88 -19.81
N VAL A 388 20.33 24.62 -18.85
CA VAL A 388 19.63 25.68 -18.14
C VAL A 388 20.36 27.01 -18.40
N ILE A 389 19.64 27.94 -19.04
CA ILE A 389 20.15 29.29 -19.39
C ILE A 389 19.43 30.31 -18.54
N GLU A 390 20.16 31.13 -17.79
CA GLU A 390 19.60 32.25 -17.04
C GLU A 390 19.64 33.52 -17.89
N ARG A 391 18.49 34.20 -18.04
CA ARG A 391 18.39 35.48 -18.72
C ARG A 391 17.30 36.34 -18.07
N ALA A 392 17.66 37.55 -17.68
CA ALA A 392 16.77 38.50 -17.01
C ALA A 392 16.04 37.89 -15.76
N GLY A 393 16.74 37.05 -14.99
CA GLY A 393 16.21 36.41 -13.77
C GLY A 393 15.25 35.25 -14.02
N VAL A 394 15.13 34.79 -15.25
CA VAL A 394 14.33 33.60 -15.65
C VAL A 394 15.27 32.52 -16.15
N LEU A 395 15.01 31.28 -15.73
CA LEU A 395 15.72 30.09 -16.18
C LEU A 395 14.99 29.45 -17.35
N TYR A 396 15.66 29.28 -18.48
CA TYR A 396 15.15 28.64 -19.68
C TYR A 396 15.80 27.27 -19.83
N VAL A 397 14.99 26.24 -19.96
CA VAL A 397 15.40 24.84 -19.95
C VAL A 397 15.16 24.23 -21.34
N PHE A 398 16.21 23.64 -21.91
CA PHE A 398 16.11 22.81 -23.11
C PHE A 398 16.56 21.40 -22.79
N THR A 399 15.79 20.41 -23.22
CA THR A 399 16.08 18.99 -22.95
C THR A 399 15.97 18.18 -24.22
N ARG A 400 16.92 17.26 -24.43
CA ARG A 400 16.91 16.26 -25.50
C ARG A 400 16.93 14.88 -24.91
N PHE A 401 16.26 13.94 -25.58
CA PHE A 401 16.13 12.56 -25.13
C PHE A 401 16.68 11.59 -26.19
N TRP A 402 17.17 10.45 -25.73
CA TRP A 402 17.63 9.34 -26.57
C TRP A 402 17.08 8.01 -26.04
N MET A 403 16.82 7.09 -26.98
CA MET A 403 16.48 5.69 -26.69
C MET A 403 17.07 4.78 -27.76
N PRO A 404 17.30 3.48 -27.45
CA PRO A 404 17.77 2.51 -28.45
C PRO A 404 16.76 2.35 -29.58
N ALA A 405 17.26 2.17 -30.84
CA ALA A 405 16.38 2.05 -31.99
C ALA A 405 15.49 0.80 -31.94
N ASP A 406 16.03 -0.33 -31.44
CA ASP A 406 15.32 -1.62 -31.38
C ASP A 406 14.20 -1.66 -30.34
N THR A 407 14.17 -0.70 -29.38
CA THR A 407 13.21 -0.72 -28.25
C THR A 407 12.01 0.21 -28.46
N LEU A 408 11.99 1.00 -29.54
CA LEU A 408 10.96 2.02 -29.76
C LEU A 408 9.53 1.45 -29.75
N ASP A 409 9.29 0.42 -30.55
CA ASP A 409 7.96 -0.18 -30.69
C ASP A 409 7.53 -0.89 -29.40
N ASP A 410 8.46 -1.57 -28.74
CA ASP A 410 8.20 -2.25 -27.45
C ASP A 410 7.80 -1.24 -26.36
N HIS A 411 8.45 -0.07 -26.29
CA HIS A 411 8.09 1.00 -25.36
C HIS A 411 6.72 1.62 -25.68
N ILE A 412 6.42 1.86 -26.96
CA ILE A 412 5.08 2.35 -27.37
C ILE A 412 3.99 1.38 -26.94
N ASP A 413 4.17 0.08 -27.19
CA ASP A 413 3.19 -0.95 -26.87
C ASP A 413 3.04 -1.18 -25.35
N ALA A 414 4.16 -1.16 -24.60
CA ALA A 414 4.16 -1.43 -23.17
C ALA A 414 3.66 -0.25 -22.33
N GLU A 415 3.95 0.98 -22.75
CA GLU A 415 3.73 2.18 -21.97
C GLU A 415 2.55 3.04 -22.47
N GLY A 416 2.17 2.87 -23.75
CA GLY A 416 1.13 3.68 -24.39
C GLY A 416 1.55 5.13 -24.64
N VAL A 417 2.86 5.41 -24.63
CA VAL A 417 3.44 6.74 -24.86
C VAL A 417 3.78 6.90 -26.34
N PRO A 418 3.38 8.00 -27.02
CA PRO A 418 3.59 8.19 -28.46
C PRO A 418 5.02 8.63 -28.78
N TYR A 419 6.01 7.78 -28.53
CA TYR A 419 7.42 8.07 -28.75
C TYR A 419 7.76 8.34 -30.22
N ASP A 420 7.04 7.74 -31.16
CA ASP A 420 7.13 8.01 -32.60
C ASP A 420 6.78 9.47 -32.93
N ILE A 421 5.78 10.05 -32.27
CA ILE A 421 5.42 11.47 -32.42
C ILE A 421 6.52 12.36 -31.84
N TYR A 422 7.03 12.06 -30.65
CA TYR A 422 8.12 12.83 -30.03
C TYR A 422 9.41 12.77 -30.86
N ARG A 423 9.66 11.65 -31.53
CA ARG A 423 10.75 11.53 -32.50
C ARG A 423 10.54 12.45 -33.71
N GLN A 424 9.35 12.46 -34.32
CA GLN A 424 9.02 13.34 -35.44
C GLN A 424 9.13 14.82 -35.09
N GLN A 425 8.82 15.19 -33.85
CA GLN A 425 8.95 16.53 -33.30
C GLN A 425 10.41 16.93 -32.96
N GLY A 426 11.36 15.99 -33.00
CA GLY A 426 12.76 16.23 -32.66
C GLY A 426 13.08 16.30 -31.17
N HIS A 427 12.17 15.83 -30.30
CA HIS A 427 12.39 15.77 -28.85
C HIS A 427 13.07 14.47 -28.43
N LEU A 428 12.81 13.38 -29.16
CA LEU A 428 13.40 12.06 -28.96
C LEU A 428 14.28 11.70 -30.15
N HIS A 429 15.48 11.20 -29.90
CA HIS A 429 16.42 10.71 -30.91
C HIS A 429 16.68 9.21 -30.70
N LEU A 430 16.76 8.46 -31.80
CA LEU A 430 17.20 7.06 -31.73
C LEU A 430 18.73 7.05 -31.71
N SER A 431 19.29 6.23 -30.83
CA SER A 431 20.74 6.16 -30.59
C SER A 431 21.15 4.69 -30.39
N GLY A 432 22.09 4.25 -31.19
CA GLY A 432 22.48 2.84 -31.22
C GLY A 432 21.36 1.89 -31.64
N ASP A 433 21.61 0.60 -31.58
CA ASP A 433 20.60 -0.45 -31.86
C ASP A 433 19.93 -0.91 -30.56
N ALA A 434 20.64 -1.72 -29.78
CA ALA A 434 20.12 -2.32 -28.53
C ALA A 434 20.37 -1.50 -27.25
N TYR A 435 21.24 -0.51 -27.30
CA TYR A 435 21.56 0.40 -26.18
C TYR A 435 21.99 1.78 -26.69
N VAL A 436 21.76 2.81 -25.87
CA VAL A 436 22.10 4.19 -26.22
C VAL A 436 23.62 4.35 -26.35
N ASP A 437 24.08 4.93 -27.48
CA ASP A 437 25.45 5.39 -27.64
C ASP A 437 25.61 6.77 -26.99
N TYR A 438 26.34 6.83 -25.90
CA TYR A 438 26.53 8.09 -25.16
C TYR A 438 27.35 9.14 -25.92
N ALA A 439 28.01 8.77 -27.03
CA ALA A 439 28.61 9.73 -27.93
C ALA A 439 27.59 10.74 -28.50
N ASP A 440 26.34 10.35 -28.66
CA ASP A 440 25.26 11.22 -29.14
C ASP A 440 24.92 12.34 -28.12
N VAL A 441 25.07 12.05 -26.81
CA VAL A 441 24.94 13.08 -25.77
C VAL A 441 26.05 14.11 -25.87
N LEU A 442 27.30 13.66 -26.07
CA LEU A 442 28.44 14.52 -26.30
C LEU A 442 28.26 15.37 -27.56
N GLU A 443 27.81 14.76 -28.67
CA GLU A 443 27.54 15.47 -29.92
C GLU A 443 26.52 16.59 -29.74
N TRP A 444 25.50 16.39 -28.92
CA TRP A 444 24.53 17.44 -28.61
C TRP A 444 25.16 18.64 -27.89
N TYR A 445 26.03 18.42 -26.90
CA TYR A 445 26.73 19.51 -26.22
C TYR A 445 27.70 20.25 -27.18
N GLU A 446 28.32 19.51 -28.12
CA GLU A 446 29.13 20.11 -29.18
C GLU A 446 28.26 20.89 -30.19
N GLU A 447 27.07 20.41 -30.53
CA GLU A 447 26.08 21.12 -31.34
C GLU A 447 25.69 22.47 -30.68
N LEU A 448 25.41 22.44 -29.35
CA LEU A 448 25.11 23.66 -28.61
C LEU A 448 26.25 24.68 -28.74
N ARG A 449 27.50 24.24 -28.62
CA ARG A 449 28.69 25.09 -28.71
C ARG A 449 28.94 25.59 -30.12
N THR A 450 28.89 24.76 -31.12
CA THR A 450 29.35 25.07 -32.47
C THR A 450 28.26 25.69 -33.36
N LYS A 451 27.04 25.26 -33.23
CA LYS A 451 25.90 25.70 -34.05
C LYS A 451 25.17 26.89 -33.40
N TYR A 452 24.90 26.78 -32.10
CA TYR A 452 24.13 27.78 -31.36
C TYR A 452 24.99 28.75 -30.58
N GLU A 453 26.31 28.54 -30.50
CA GLU A 453 27.24 29.36 -29.72
C GLU A 453 26.83 29.47 -28.23
N ILE A 454 26.21 28.38 -27.69
CA ILE A 454 25.84 28.27 -26.30
C ILE A 454 26.97 27.54 -25.56
N TYR A 455 27.56 28.20 -24.58
CA TYR A 455 28.72 27.70 -23.84
C TYR A 455 28.32 27.10 -22.51
N VAL A 456 28.72 25.85 -22.28
CA VAL A 456 28.37 25.09 -21.07
C VAL A 456 29.60 24.85 -20.20
N PRO A 457 29.94 25.78 -19.26
CA PRO A 457 31.15 25.70 -18.45
C PRO A 457 31.13 24.59 -17.39
N MET A 458 29.97 24.08 -17.00
CA MET A 458 29.84 23.03 -15.99
C MET A 458 28.63 22.15 -16.31
N ILE A 459 28.77 20.81 -16.09
CA ILE A 459 27.73 19.82 -16.34
C ILE A 459 27.59 18.93 -15.10
N GLY A 460 26.37 18.79 -14.57
CA GLY A 460 26.01 17.88 -13.50
C GLY A 460 25.64 16.48 -14.02
N TYR A 461 26.01 15.43 -13.27
CA TYR A 461 25.69 14.07 -13.67
C TYR A 461 25.63 13.10 -12.48
N ASP A 462 24.88 11.98 -12.63
CA ASP A 462 25.01 10.86 -11.72
C ASP A 462 26.23 10.00 -12.09
N ARG A 463 27.06 9.64 -11.12
CA ARG A 463 28.25 8.78 -11.32
C ARG A 463 27.94 7.42 -11.93
N TRP A 464 26.73 6.96 -11.77
CA TRP A 464 26.36 5.65 -12.27
C TRP A 464 26.38 5.60 -13.80
N MET A 465 27.20 4.73 -14.38
CA MET A 465 27.39 4.51 -15.82
C MET A 465 28.08 5.65 -16.63
N ALA A 466 28.43 6.78 -16.06
CA ALA A 466 28.94 7.95 -16.78
C ALA A 466 30.47 7.94 -17.09
N THR A 467 31.24 6.96 -16.59
CA THR A 467 32.72 7.02 -16.55
C THR A 467 33.38 7.29 -17.91
N ASN A 468 32.91 6.67 -18.99
CA ASN A 468 33.52 6.86 -20.32
C ASN A 468 33.13 8.20 -20.93
N LEU A 469 31.83 8.55 -20.92
CA LEU A 469 31.34 9.82 -21.42
C LEU A 469 32.02 11.00 -20.71
N VAL A 470 32.19 10.93 -19.39
CA VAL A 470 32.87 11.95 -18.58
C VAL A 470 34.31 12.18 -19.08
N LYS A 471 35.09 11.13 -19.34
CA LYS A 471 36.46 11.22 -19.86
C LYS A 471 36.49 11.87 -21.25
N ASP A 472 35.57 11.50 -22.11
CA ASP A 472 35.51 12.02 -23.47
C ASP A 472 35.10 13.52 -23.46
N MET A 473 34.16 13.92 -22.60
CA MET A 473 33.79 15.32 -22.39
C MET A 473 34.93 16.15 -21.77
N GLU A 474 35.64 15.62 -20.77
CA GLU A 474 36.82 16.27 -20.17
C GLU A 474 37.93 16.47 -21.19
N ALA A 475 38.14 15.51 -22.10
CA ALA A 475 39.13 15.63 -23.17
C ALA A 475 38.79 16.79 -24.17
N LEU A 476 37.51 17.15 -24.31
CA LEU A 476 37.04 18.29 -25.10
C LEU A 476 36.95 19.61 -24.31
N GLY A 477 37.35 19.57 -23.03
CA GLY A 477 37.48 20.76 -22.18
C GLY A 477 36.21 21.08 -21.35
N TYR A 478 35.21 20.22 -21.32
CA TYR A 478 34.07 20.35 -20.41
C TYR A 478 34.50 20.10 -18.97
N ARG A 479 33.87 20.77 -18.04
CA ARG A 479 33.99 20.48 -16.60
C ARG A 479 32.73 19.77 -16.13
N LEU A 480 32.92 18.69 -15.41
CA LEU A 480 31.83 17.89 -14.89
C LEU A 480 31.89 17.80 -13.37
N ASP A 481 30.73 17.74 -12.73
CA ASP A 481 30.60 17.63 -11.28
C ASP A 481 29.54 16.57 -10.94
N ASP A 482 29.90 15.65 -10.06
CA ASP A 482 28.99 14.58 -9.69
C ASP A 482 27.88 15.06 -8.74
N VAL A 483 26.66 14.65 -9.02
CA VAL A 483 25.47 14.97 -8.26
C VAL A 483 25.02 13.75 -7.45
N ASN A 484 25.04 13.91 -6.12
CA ASN A 484 24.56 12.86 -5.23
C ASN A 484 23.04 12.76 -5.27
N GLN A 485 22.54 11.63 -5.78
CA GLN A 485 21.13 11.36 -5.95
C GLN A 485 20.36 11.08 -4.64
N GLY A 486 19.07 10.84 -4.75
CA GLY A 486 18.22 10.47 -3.65
C GLY A 486 17.78 11.64 -2.76
N TYR A 487 17.83 11.48 -1.44
CA TYR A 487 17.42 12.52 -0.49
C TYR A 487 18.37 13.73 -0.43
N ASN A 488 19.54 13.63 -1.05
CA ASN A 488 20.48 14.76 -1.17
C ASN A 488 19.95 15.84 -2.13
N LEU A 489 19.06 15.47 -3.06
CA LEU A 489 18.40 16.41 -3.97
C LEU A 489 17.31 17.26 -3.28
N SER A 490 16.95 16.97 -2.03
CA SER A 490 15.86 17.66 -1.33
C SER A 490 15.97 19.21 -1.37
N PRO A 491 17.12 19.84 -1.13
CA PRO A 491 17.23 21.30 -1.17
C PRO A 491 16.93 21.86 -2.57
N ILE A 492 17.50 21.27 -3.61
CA ILE A 492 17.32 21.75 -4.98
C ILE A 492 15.89 21.51 -5.49
N MET A 493 15.23 20.44 -5.06
CA MET A 493 13.82 20.20 -5.36
C MET A 493 12.91 21.28 -4.79
N VAL A 494 13.20 21.78 -3.57
CA VAL A 494 12.44 22.90 -2.98
C VAL A 494 12.66 24.19 -3.79
N ILE A 495 13.90 24.46 -4.21
CA ILE A 495 14.23 25.60 -5.07
C ILE A 495 13.48 25.49 -6.41
N PHE A 496 13.51 24.32 -7.05
CA PHE A 496 12.83 24.08 -8.32
C PHE A 496 11.31 24.32 -8.19
N GLU A 497 10.67 23.82 -7.14
CA GLU A 497 9.24 24.04 -6.90
C GLU A 497 8.93 25.54 -6.73
N GLY A 498 9.78 26.26 -6.01
CA GLY A 498 9.67 27.70 -5.84
C GLY A 498 9.80 28.47 -7.16
N LEU A 499 10.79 28.13 -7.99
CA LEU A 499 11.00 28.69 -9.32
C LEU A 499 9.81 28.43 -10.25
N LEU A 500 9.28 27.22 -10.23
CA LEU A 500 8.12 26.83 -11.06
C LEU A 500 6.87 27.63 -10.66
N LYS A 501 6.53 27.66 -9.38
CA LYS A 501 5.38 28.43 -8.86
C LYS A 501 5.53 29.93 -9.03
N GLY A 502 6.76 30.43 -8.93
CA GLY A 502 7.11 31.85 -9.13
C GLY A 502 7.17 32.26 -10.60
N GLY A 503 7.03 31.32 -11.55
CA GLY A 503 7.14 31.61 -12.99
C GLY A 503 8.56 31.94 -13.46
N GLN A 504 9.57 31.64 -12.64
CA GLN A 504 10.98 31.94 -12.88
C GLN A 504 11.74 30.81 -13.60
N ILE A 505 11.06 29.73 -13.96
CA ILE A 505 11.61 28.67 -14.81
C ILE A 505 10.66 28.45 -15.99
N LYS A 506 11.24 28.25 -17.18
CA LYS A 506 10.52 28.02 -18.44
C LYS A 506 11.08 26.81 -19.16
N PHE A 507 10.19 25.94 -19.65
CA PHE A 507 10.53 24.77 -20.46
C PHE A 507 10.32 25.12 -21.93
N CYS A 508 11.39 25.03 -22.72
CA CYS A 508 11.45 25.57 -24.06
C CYS A 508 11.32 24.50 -25.13
N GLY A 509 10.97 24.91 -26.36
CA GLY A 509 10.93 24.06 -27.54
C GLY A 509 9.64 23.24 -27.65
N ASP A 510 8.57 23.60 -26.93
CA ASP A 510 7.29 22.87 -26.94
C ASP A 510 7.45 21.37 -26.65
N ASN A 511 8.36 21.04 -25.72
CA ASN A 511 8.80 19.68 -25.43
C ASN A 511 7.79 18.93 -24.55
N ASN A 512 6.81 18.30 -25.20
CA ASN A 512 5.78 17.51 -24.52
C ASN A 512 6.34 16.26 -23.84
N LEU A 513 7.46 15.71 -24.27
CA LEU A 513 8.11 14.58 -23.60
C LEU A 513 8.70 15.04 -22.25
N LEU A 514 9.39 16.19 -22.19
CA LEU A 514 9.85 16.77 -20.93
C LEU A 514 8.67 17.08 -19.98
N LYS A 515 7.59 17.67 -20.53
CA LYS A 515 6.36 17.92 -19.76
C LYS A 515 5.82 16.66 -19.12
N GLN A 516 5.79 15.55 -19.86
CA GLN A 516 5.36 14.25 -19.34
C GLN A 516 6.30 13.77 -18.21
N HIS A 517 7.62 13.85 -18.36
CA HIS A 517 8.59 13.47 -17.33
C HIS A 517 8.45 14.31 -16.05
N LEU A 518 8.16 15.61 -16.18
CA LEU A 518 7.86 16.50 -15.05
C LEU A 518 6.60 16.04 -14.30
N LEU A 519 5.52 15.76 -15.02
CA LEU A 519 4.24 15.31 -14.44
C LEU A 519 4.30 13.89 -13.87
N ASN A 520 5.17 13.04 -14.42
CA ASN A 520 5.46 11.70 -13.92
C ASN A 520 6.30 11.69 -12.65
N THR A 521 6.88 12.87 -12.30
CA THR A 521 7.69 12.97 -11.10
C THR A 521 6.82 13.08 -9.86
N ALA A 522 7.00 12.13 -8.97
CA ALA A 522 6.44 12.13 -7.63
C ALA A 522 7.53 12.32 -6.59
N ILE A 523 7.15 12.56 -5.35
CA ILE A 523 8.11 12.67 -4.25
C ILE A 523 7.90 11.56 -3.23
N LYS A 524 9.03 11.05 -2.72
CA LYS A 524 9.06 10.24 -1.52
C LYS A 524 9.65 11.06 -0.39
N GLN A 525 8.88 11.28 0.67
CA GLN A 525 9.32 12.07 1.83
C GLN A 525 9.76 11.16 2.97
N GLN A 526 10.86 11.50 3.61
CA GLN A 526 11.33 10.83 4.82
C GLN A 526 10.62 11.44 6.03
N LEU A 527 9.94 10.62 6.83
CA LEU A 527 9.08 11.08 7.93
C LEU A 527 9.84 11.87 9.01
N GLU A 528 11.07 11.46 9.32
CA GLU A 528 11.85 12.05 10.42
C GLU A 528 12.52 13.38 10.04
N THR A 529 13.09 13.45 8.83
CA THR A 529 13.90 14.60 8.39
C THR A 529 13.15 15.56 7.46
N ARG A 530 11.96 15.18 7.01
CA ARG A 530 11.17 15.84 5.97
C ARG A 530 11.91 16.01 4.63
N ARG A 531 13.06 15.36 4.46
CA ARG A 531 13.77 15.35 3.18
C ARG A 531 12.96 14.60 2.14
N MET A 532 12.95 15.10 0.92
CA MET A 532 12.27 14.50 -0.22
C MET A 532 13.26 14.06 -1.29
N LYS A 533 12.86 13.04 -2.06
CA LYS A 533 13.58 12.61 -3.27
C LYS A 533 12.60 12.37 -4.39
N PRO A 534 13.01 12.57 -5.66
CA PRO A 534 12.17 12.25 -6.80
C PRO A 534 12.00 10.74 -6.91
N VAL A 535 10.82 10.33 -7.32
CA VAL A 535 10.49 8.93 -7.66
C VAL A 535 9.50 8.93 -8.81
N LYS A 536 9.44 7.86 -9.58
CA LYS A 536 8.45 7.66 -10.63
C LYS A 536 7.05 7.54 -9.99
N ILE A 537 6.04 8.17 -10.61
CA ILE A 537 4.66 8.12 -10.15
C ILE A 537 4.10 6.70 -10.19
N ASP A 538 4.53 5.91 -11.17
CA ASP A 538 4.29 4.48 -11.28
C ASP A 538 5.50 3.76 -11.91
N ALA A 539 5.46 2.42 -11.95
CA ALA A 539 6.60 1.61 -12.40
C ALA A 539 6.95 1.77 -13.89
N ARG A 540 6.00 2.23 -14.71
CA ARG A 540 6.17 2.44 -16.16
C ARG A 540 6.48 3.90 -16.51
N ALA A 541 6.40 4.81 -15.55
CA ALA A 541 6.67 6.21 -15.76
C ALA A 541 8.17 6.49 -15.89
N HIS A 542 8.54 7.47 -16.69
CA HIS A 542 9.89 7.97 -16.83
C HIS A 542 10.02 9.37 -16.26
N ILE A 543 11.16 9.67 -15.61
CA ILE A 543 11.48 10.97 -14.99
C ILE A 543 12.88 11.49 -15.35
N ASP A 544 13.56 10.82 -16.26
CA ASP A 544 14.98 11.07 -16.63
C ASP A 544 15.19 12.51 -17.09
N GLY A 545 14.23 13.06 -17.85
CA GLY A 545 14.26 14.48 -18.22
C GLY A 545 14.19 15.43 -17.03
N PHE A 546 13.38 15.11 -16.00
CA PHE A 546 13.36 15.89 -14.76
C PHE A 546 14.69 15.76 -14.00
N VAL A 547 15.27 14.54 -13.90
CA VAL A 547 16.55 14.32 -13.21
C VAL A 547 17.67 15.09 -13.89
N SER A 548 17.76 15.10 -15.22
CA SER A 548 18.76 15.88 -15.95
C SER A 548 18.65 17.39 -15.70
N VAL A 549 17.43 17.91 -15.54
CA VAL A 549 17.20 19.34 -15.14
C VAL A 549 17.67 19.58 -13.71
N ILE A 550 17.37 18.68 -12.77
CA ILE A 550 17.79 18.81 -11.37
C ILE A 550 19.32 18.74 -11.24
N ASP A 551 19.98 17.89 -12.03
CA ASP A 551 21.45 17.82 -12.04
C ASP A 551 22.07 19.14 -12.53
N ALA A 552 21.51 19.75 -13.59
CA ALA A 552 21.93 21.08 -14.04
C ALA A 552 21.71 22.18 -12.97
N LEU A 553 20.57 22.14 -12.29
CA LEU A 553 20.27 23.10 -11.22
C LEU A 553 21.13 22.88 -9.97
N THR A 554 21.51 21.63 -9.67
CA THR A 554 22.39 21.31 -8.53
C THR A 554 23.79 21.92 -8.74
N VAL A 555 24.36 21.76 -9.93
CA VAL A 555 25.67 22.39 -10.22
C VAL A 555 25.56 23.91 -10.32
N ARG A 556 24.40 24.43 -10.76
CA ARG A 556 24.14 25.87 -10.72
C ARG A 556 24.20 26.42 -9.29
N ASP A 557 23.49 25.78 -8.36
CA ASP A 557 23.45 26.21 -6.95
C ASP A 557 24.85 26.15 -6.32
N LYS A 558 25.57 25.03 -6.55
CA LYS A 558 26.92 24.81 -6.02
C LYS A 558 27.97 25.78 -6.53
N TRP A 559 27.91 26.15 -7.81
CA TRP A 559 28.94 26.95 -8.47
C TRP A 559 28.53 28.42 -8.76
N TYR A 560 27.36 28.83 -8.27
CA TYR A 560 26.81 30.16 -8.58
C TYR A 560 27.71 31.34 -8.15
N GLU A 561 28.39 31.26 -7.02
CA GLU A 561 29.32 32.31 -6.56
C GLU A 561 30.47 32.53 -7.54
N GLN A 562 30.91 31.49 -8.24
CA GLN A 562 32.06 31.57 -9.17
C GLN A 562 31.64 31.85 -10.61
N LEU A 563 30.48 31.35 -11.03
CA LEU A 563 30.00 31.43 -12.41
C LEU A 563 28.83 32.41 -12.59
N GLY A 564 28.21 32.90 -11.52
CA GLY A 564 26.98 33.67 -11.58
C GLY A 564 27.06 34.95 -12.42
N ALA A 565 28.20 35.65 -12.40
CA ALA A 565 28.40 36.82 -13.24
C ALA A 565 28.36 36.47 -14.74
N LEU A 566 28.87 35.29 -15.11
CA LEU A 566 28.88 34.79 -16.48
C LEU A 566 27.50 34.28 -16.90
N LEU A 567 26.82 33.59 -15.97
CA LEU A 567 25.54 32.87 -16.23
C LEU A 567 24.34 33.80 -16.36
N LYS A 568 24.39 35.02 -15.84
CA LYS A 568 23.28 36.00 -15.96
C LYS A 568 23.02 36.46 -17.38
N ASN A 569 24.02 36.30 -18.27
CA ASN A 569 23.95 36.71 -19.67
C ASN A 569 23.49 38.18 -19.85
N ASP A 570 23.87 39.05 -18.92
CA ASP A 570 23.55 40.48 -18.95
C ASP A 570 24.32 41.13 -20.09
N GLY A 571 23.64 41.62 -21.12
CA GLY A 571 24.23 42.31 -22.26
C GLY A 571 24.32 41.45 -23.54
N ILE A 572 23.79 40.24 -23.56
CA ILE A 572 23.67 39.38 -24.75
C ILE A 572 22.26 39.41 -25.32
#